data_67e5834f88f2d69d8203b6ea7cfbe20d
#
_entry.id   67e5834f88f2d69d8203b6ea7cfbe20d
#
_cell.length_a   1.000
_cell.length_b   1.000
_cell.length_c   1.000
_cell.angle_alpha   90.00
_cell.angle_beta   90.00
_cell.angle_gamma   90.00
#
_symmetry.space_group_name_H-M   'P 1'
#
loop_
_entity.id
_entity.type
_entity.pdbx_description
1 polymer ?
#
loop_
_entity_poly.entity_id
_entity_poly.type
_entity_poly.pdbx_seq_one_letter_code
_entity_poly.pdbx_strand_id
1 'polypeptide(L)'
;MKELTIKDIEAIVRRDECRVMEAKKTTGERVAGMQSGCAFLNTEGGWLFFGIHPTTLKILGQEVSDHTRQEIAWEICKFSPTIDLAAQYVPVPDRENQYVIAIYFPAPVIYTPPYTYDGRPFWKVENTTKLMPRDIFDERLRLSDPKKFSWEMAPCAGATVEDIDTKTLTDAITEGIAKGRIPEDAALATTTVDRLRPFNVLLPEDVVTNGAVALFGKEPDRFFSHCKVKLARFEGVIMDVFRDQQVMEGNLFQQFRAIVDFCRKHMFLSGNQDDFDSKMS
;
A
#
# COMPACT_ATOMS: atom_id res chain seq x y z
N MET A 1 3.92 -4.74 18.25
CA MET A 1 4.49 -3.40 18.56
C MET A 1 5.38 -3.56 19.79
N LYS A 2 6.57 -2.91 19.84
CA LYS A 2 7.46 -2.96 21.01
C LYS A 2 6.77 -2.24 22.19
N GLU A 3 6.86 -2.83 23.40
CA GLU A 3 6.39 -2.15 24.60
C GLU A 3 7.19 -0.87 24.86
N LEU A 4 6.47 0.23 25.07
CA LEU A 4 7.09 1.51 25.39
C LEU A 4 7.48 1.59 26.86
N THR A 5 8.59 2.28 27.11
CA THR A 5 9.00 2.71 28.43
C THR A 5 8.82 4.22 28.58
N ILE A 6 8.86 4.72 29.83
CA ILE A 6 8.83 6.19 30.06
C ILE A 6 9.98 6.90 29.35
N LYS A 7 11.16 6.27 29.25
CA LYS A 7 12.31 6.84 28.51
C LYS A 7 12.02 6.95 27.01
N ASP A 8 11.32 5.96 26.43
CA ASP A 8 10.93 6.03 25.02
C ASP A 8 9.93 7.17 24.79
N ILE A 9 8.96 7.34 25.71
CA ILE A 9 8.00 8.45 25.67
C ILE A 9 8.70 9.78 25.78
N GLU A 10 9.62 9.94 26.75
CA GLU A 10 10.44 11.18 26.88
C GLU A 10 11.24 11.47 25.61
N ALA A 11 11.79 10.45 24.97
CA ALA A 11 12.53 10.61 23.73
C ALA A 11 11.63 11.06 22.57
N ILE A 12 10.40 10.51 22.47
CA ILE A 12 9.42 10.91 21.47
C ILE A 12 9.00 12.36 21.70
N VAL A 13 8.65 12.70 22.94
CA VAL A 13 8.17 14.02 23.33
C VAL A 13 9.25 15.12 23.15
N ARG A 14 10.52 14.78 23.31
CA ARG A 14 11.65 15.71 23.07
C ARG A 14 11.96 15.91 21.58
N ARG A 15 11.64 14.93 20.72
CA ARG A 15 12.00 14.98 19.28
C ARG A 15 11.10 15.89 18.48
N ASP A 16 9.92 16.23 19.03
CA ASP A 16 9.08 16.95 18.31
C ASP A 16 7.89 17.67 18.68
N GLU A 17 7.95 18.50 18.12
CA GLU A 17 7.08 19.59 17.75
C GLU A 17 5.85 19.14 16.97
N CYS A 18 4.76 18.85 17.71
CA CYS A 18 3.40 19.23 17.33
C CYS A 18 2.75 18.64 16.05
N ARG A 19 3.49 18.16 15.06
CA ARG A 19 2.85 17.67 13.81
C ARG A 19 2.50 16.18 13.87
N VAL A 20 3.36 15.39 14.51
CA VAL A 20 3.22 13.93 14.65
C VAL A 20 3.02 13.48 16.10
N MET A 21 2.70 14.41 16.98
CA MET A 21 2.46 14.13 18.39
C MET A 21 1.37 15.05 18.97
N GLU A 22 0.53 14.47 19.80
CA GLU A 22 -0.50 15.19 20.57
C GLU A 22 -0.44 14.74 22.03
N ALA A 23 -0.38 15.69 22.97
CA ALA A 23 -0.39 15.44 24.40
C ALA A 23 -1.67 15.97 25.05
N LYS A 24 -2.28 15.21 25.93
CA LYS A 24 -3.43 15.56 26.74
C LYS A 24 -3.15 15.27 28.21
N LYS A 25 -3.67 16.09 29.11
CA LYS A 25 -3.46 15.91 30.55
C LYS A 25 -4.12 14.62 31.05
N THR A 26 -5.34 14.37 30.61
CA THR A 26 -6.14 13.23 31.04
C THR A 26 -7.05 12.73 29.93
N THR A 27 -7.63 11.55 30.10
CA THR A 27 -8.68 10.98 29.24
C THR A 27 -10.01 11.77 29.28
N GLY A 28 -10.16 12.77 30.16
CA GLY A 28 -11.24 13.73 30.05
C GLY A 28 -11.26 14.48 28.71
N GLU A 29 -10.09 14.58 28.06
CA GLU A 29 -9.92 15.19 26.73
C GLU A 29 -9.88 14.15 25.58
N ARG A 30 -10.38 12.92 25.81
CA ARG A 30 -10.25 11.79 24.86
C ARG A 30 -10.85 12.08 23.49
N VAL A 31 -12.00 12.75 23.43
CA VAL A 31 -12.65 13.09 22.16
C VAL A 31 -11.71 13.97 21.30
N ALA A 32 -11.18 15.04 21.88
CA ALA A 32 -10.22 15.91 21.20
C ALA A 32 -8.93 15.17 20.81
N GLY A 33 -8.44 14.28 21.69
CA GLY A 33 -7.31 13.41 21.41
C GLY A 33 -7.56 12.49 20.20
N MET A 34 -8.71 11.83 20.14
CA MET A 34 -9.08 10.94 19.04
C MET A 34 -9.33 11.69 17.72
N GLN A 35 -9.83 12.93 17.77
CA GLN A 35 -9.87 13.79 16.58
C GLN A 35 -8.47 14.06 16.04
N SER A 36 -7.48 14.29 16.91
CA SER A 36 -6.08 14.41 16.50
C SER A 36 -5.52 13.07 15.97
N GLY A 37 -5.91 11.95 16.59
CA GLY A 37 -5.60 10.61 16.09
C GLY A 37 -6.15 10.36 14.68
N CYS A 38 -7.39 10.77 14.42
CA CYS A 38 -7.96 10.72 13.07
C CYS A 38 -7.15 11.57 12.08
N ALA A 39 -6.72 12.74 12.52
CA ALA A 39 -5.88 13.60 11.69
C ALA A 39 -4.52 12.97 11.38
N PHE A 40 -3.92 12.24 12.32
CA PHE A 40 -2.69 11.47 12.08
C PHE A 40 -2.89 10.37 11.04
N LEU A 41 -3.98 9.59 11.15
CA LEU A 41 -4.33 8.56 10.17
C LEU A 41 -4.52 9.11 8.75
N ASN A 42 -4.85 10.39 8.62
CA ASN A 42 -5.06 11.07 7.35
C ASN A 42 -3.86 11.90 6.87
N THR A 43 -2.73 11.90 7.64
CA THR A 43 -1.53 12.67 7.29
C THR A 43 -0.26 11.82 7.45
N GLU A 44 0.60 12.15 8.39
CA GLU A 44 1.94 11.55 8.53
C GLU A 44 2.01 10.46 9.61
N GLY A 45 0.87 10.11 10.20
CA GLY A 45 0.85 9.30 11.40
C GLY A 45 1.23 10.11 12.64
N GLY A 46 1.25 9.46 13.81
CA GLY A 46 1.65 10.15 15.02
C GLY A 46 1.26 9.46 16.32
N TRP A 47 1.68 10.06 17.41
CA TRP A 47 1.43 9.61 18.76
C TRP A 47 0.40 10.47 19.49
N LEU A 48 -0.53 9.83 20.16
CA LEU A 48 -1.42 10.46 21.14
C LEU A 48 -1.05 9.98 22.53
N PHE A 49 -0.79 10.92 23.43
CA PHE A 49 -0.50 10.64 24.82
C PHE A 49 -1.54 11.27 25.75
N PHE A 50 -2.00 10.49 26.72
CA PHE A 50 -2.72 11.02 27.91
C PHE A 50 -1.84 10.86 29.14
N GLY A 51 -1.90 11.82 30.04
CA GLY A 51 -1.03 11.89 31.21
C GLY A 51 0.23 12.76 30.98
N ILE A 52 0.23 13.60 29.94
CA ILE A 52 1.31 14.54 29.63
C ILE A 52 0.75 15.96 29.50
N HIS A 53 1.44 16.93 30.06
CA HIS A 53 1.04 18.34 29.95
C HIS A 53 1.26 18.85 28.52
N PRO A 54 0.24 19.38 27.82
CA PRO A 54 0.35 19.68 26.37
C PRO A 54 1.37 20.78 26.04
N THR A 55 1.59 21.74 26.93
CA THR A 55 2.51 22.86 26.68
C THR A 55 3.89 22.63 27.26
N THR A 56 3.99 22.13 28.50
CA THR A 56 5.29 21.93 29.15
C THR A 56 5.91 20.59 28.88
N LEU A 57 5.13 19.68 28.28
CA LEU A 57 5.51 18.29 27.95
C LEU A 57 5.96 17.47 29.16
N LYS A 58 5.66 17.93 30.38
CA LYS A 58 5.93 17.21 31.61
C LYS A 58 5.02 15.99 31.74
N ILE A 59 5.58 14.86 32.09
CA ILE A 59 4.87 13.65 32.42
C ILE A 59 4.15 13.87 33.76
N LEU A 60 2.84 13.85 33.71
CA LEU A 60 1.96 13.98 34.86
C LEU A 60 1.50 12.61 35.37
N GLY A 61 1.22 11.70 34.45
CA GLY A 61 0.51 10.48 34.73
C GLY A 61 -0.98 10.73 34.95
N GLN A 62 -1.79 9.68 34.92
CA GLN A 62 -3.18 9.66 35.35
C GLN A 62 -3.52 8.26 35.86
N GLU A 63 -4.56 8.18 36.68
CA GLU A 63 -5.11 6.90 37.11
C GLU A 63 -5.75 6.17 35.92
N VAL A 64 -5.55 4.84 35.90
CA VAL A 64 -6.13 3.97 34.88
C VAL A 64 -6.91 2.87 35.58
N SER A 65 -8.22 2.92 35.45
CA SER A 65 -9.15 1.90 35.89
C SER A 65 -9.62 1.04 34.71
N ASP A 66 -10.35 -0.02 34.97
CA ASP A 66 -11.01 -0.81 33.91
C ASP A 66 -12.01 0.06 33.12
N HIS A 67 -12.67 0.99 33.79
CA HIS A 67 -13.55 1.96 33.11
C HIS A 67 -12.76 2.85 32.12
N THR A 68 -11.57 3.33 32.51
CA THR A 68 -10.70 4.10 31.61
C THR A 68 -10.32 3.30 30.37
N ARG A 69 -10.00 2.02 30.53
CA ARG A 69 -9.67 1.12 29.43
C ARG A 69 -10.86 0.91 28.48
N GLN A 70 -12.05 0.71 29.05
CA GLN A 70 -13.29 0.56 28.28
C GLN A 70 -13.64 1.86 27.51
N GLU A 71 -13.48 3.03 28.11
CA GLU A 71 -13.69 4.30 27.42
C GLU A 71 -12.74 4.46 26.22
N ILE A 72 -11.45 4.16 26.37
CA ILE A 72 -10.49 4.23 25.26
C ILE A 72 -10.86 3.23 24.16
N ALA A 73 -11.20 2.00 24.50
CA ALA A 73 -11.63 0.99 23.54
C ALA A 73 -12.89 1.46 22.77
N TRP A 74 -13.85 2.02 23.48
CA TRP A 74 -15.07 2.58 22.88
C TRP A 74 -14.77 3.71 21.89
N GLU A 75 -13.84 4.59 22.24
CA GLU A 75 -13.46 5.68 21.34
C GLU A 75 -12.73 5.16 20.08
N ILE A 76 -11.90 4.11 20.22
CA ILE A 76 -11.23 3.47 19.08
C ILE A 76 -12.26 2.85 18.11
N CYS A 77 -13.34 2.29 18.62
CA CYS A 77 -14.39 1.70 17.77
C CYS A 77 -15.15 2.73 16.91
N LYS A 78 -15.02 4.03 17.16
CA LYS A 78 -15.65 5.09 16.35
C LYS A 78 -14.89 5.45 15.07
N PHE A 79 -13.72 4.85 14.84
CA PHE A 79 -12.98 5.06 13.60
C PHE A 79 -13.58 4.26 12.44
N SER A 80 -13.66 4.88 11.29
CA SER A 80 -14.05 4.25 10.03
C SER A 80 -13.12 4.72 8.90
N PRO A 81 -12.55 3.80 8.10
CA PRO A 81 -12.62 2.34 8.24
C PRO A 81 -12.13 1.83 9.60
N THR A 82 -12.57 0.62 9.98
CA THR A 82 -12.08 -0.03 11.21
C THR A 82 -10.57 -0.18 11.16
N ILE A 83 -9.91 0.18 12.26
CA ILE A 83 -8.46 0.08 12.39
C ILE A 83 -8.10 -0.59 13.71
N ASP A 84 -7.11 -1.48 13.69
CA ASP A 84 -6.58 -2.11 14.89
C ASP A 84 -5.53 -1.19 15.55
N LEU A 85 -5.95 -0.54 16.63
CA LEU A 85 -5.12 0.36 17.42
C LEU A 85 -4.96 -0.21 18.84
N ALA A 86 -3.72 -0.32 19.29
CA ALA A 86 -3.40 -0.72 20.65
C ALA A 86 -3.05 0.49 21.52
N ALA A 87 -3.73 0.62 22.65
CA ALA A 87 -3.35 1.55 23.71
C ALA A 87 -2.35 0.89 24.65
N GLN A 88 -1.19 1.52 24.86
CA GLN A 88 -0.20 1.09 25.83
C GLN A 88 -0.33 1.91 27.11
N TYR A 89 -0.30 1.24 28.24
CA TYR A 89 -0.43 1.85 29.58
C TYR A 89 0.91 1.78 30.30
N VAL A 90 1.67 2.86 30.19
CA VAL A 90 3.08 2.90 30.65
C VAL A 90 3.13 3.47 32.07
N PRO A 91 3.56 2.68 33.09
CA PRO A 91 3.60 3.17 34.47
C PRO A 91 4.61 4.30 34.63
N VAL A 92 4.25 5.32 35.41
CA VAL A 92 5.15 6.43 35.74
C VAL A 92 6.01 6.04 36.95
N PRO A 93 7.33 6.05 36.85
CA PRO A 93 8.20 5.73 37.99
C PRO A 93 7.91 6.61 39.21
N ASP A 94 8.05 6.03 40.40
CA ASP A 94 7.87 6.70 41.69
C ASP A 94 6.46 7.28 41.96
N ARG A 95 5.46 6.87 41.16
CA ARG A 95 4.06 7.28 41.31
C ARG A 95 3.14 6.08 41.24
N GLU A 96 2.60 5.69 42.38
CA GLU A 96 1.69 4.54 42.46
C GLU A 96 0.40 4.82 41.65
N ASN A 97 -0.03 3.82 40.88
CA ASN A 97 -1.24 3.87 40.04
C ASN A 97 -1.31 5.02 39.02
N GLN A 98 -0.15 5.60 38.65
CA GLN A 98 -0.10 6.64 37.62
C GLN A 98 0.51 6.09 36.32
N TYR A 99 -0.17 6.31 35.20
CA TYR A 99 0.21 5.80 33.89
C TYR A 99 0.18 6.93 32.86
N VAL A 100 1.03 6.80 31.84
CA VAL A 100 0.85 7.48 30.55
C VAL A 100 0.18 6.51 29.61
N ILE A 101 -0.92 6.92 28.99
CA ILE A 101 -1.58 6.14 27.93
C ILE A 101 -1.02 6.62 26.60
N ALA A 102 -0.44 5.70 25.81
CA ALA A 102 0.14 5.98 24.52
C ALA A 102 -0.56 5.21 23.41
N ILE A 103 -0.99 5.89 22.35
CA ILE A 103 -1.65 5.30 21.18
C ILE A 103 -0.90 5.79 19.94
N TYR A 104 -0.44 4.86 19.12
CA TYR A 104 0.18 5.18 17.83
C TYR A 104 -0.83 5.05 16.70
N PHE A 105 -0.95 6.09 15.92
CA PHE A 105 -1.75 6.14 14.71
C PHE A 105 -0.80 6.08 13.51
N PRO A 106 -0.84 5.02 12.69
CA PRO A 106 0.05 4.90 11.54
C PRO A 106 -0.29 5.93 10.45
N ALA A 107 0.71 6.30 9.67
CA ALA A 107 0.47 7.07 8.46
C ALA A 107 -0.41 6.28 7.47
N PRO A 108 -1.25 6.95 6.67
CA PRO A 108 -2.07 6.26 5.69
C PRO A 108 -1.20 5.59 4.64
N VAL A 109 -1.61 4.41 4.22
CA VAL A 109 -1.08 3.81 3.00
C VAL A 109 -1.72 4.56 1.82
N ILE A 110 -0.94 4.81 0.77
CA ILE A 110 -1.42 5.50 -0.44
C ILE A 110 -2.67 4.80 -0.98
N TYR A 111 -3.68 5.57 -1.36
CA TYR A 111 -4.97 5.09 -1.86
C TYR A 111 -5.86 4.34 -0.86
N THR A 112 -5.61 4.48 0.44
CA THR A 112 -6.61 4.07 1.43
C THR A 112 -7.74 5.10 1.54
N PRO A 113 -8.98 4.68 1.85
CA PRO A 113 -10.05 5.62 2.15
C PRO A 113 -9.67 6.54 3.31
N PRO A 114 -10.03 7.82 3.25
CA PRO A 114 -9.76 8.70 4.38
C PRO A 114 -10.50 8.22 5.62
N TYR A 115 -9.81 8.24 6.75
CA TYR A 115 -10.39 7.87 8.03
C TYR A 115 -11.33 8.95 8.54
N THR A 116 -12.39 8.51 9.20
CA THR A 116 -13.29 9.36 9.97
C THR A 116 -13.30 8.93 11.44
N TYR A 117 -13.49 9.86 12.34
CA TYR A 117 -13.79 9.63 13.74
C TYR A 117 -15.18 10.19 14.03
N ASP A 118 -16.07 9.33 14.54
CA ASP A 118 -17.48 9.65 14.75
C ASP A 118 -18.14 10.25 13.48
N GLY A 119 -17.86 9.65 12.31
CA GLY A 119 -18.36 10.07 11.00
C GLY A 119 -17.74 11.36 10.44
N ARG A 120 -16.77 11.98 11.10
CA ARG A 120 -16.15 13.24 10.69
C ARG A 120 -14.68 13.05 10.34
N PRO A 121 -14.22 13.45 9.13
CA PRO A 121 -12.82 13.37 8.75
C PRO A 121 -12.03 14.53 9.34
N PHE A 122 -10.92 14.22 10.00
CA PHE A 122 -9.97 15.21 10.51
C PHE A 122 -8.61 15.05 9.82
N TRP A 123 -7.90 16.15 9.67
CA TRP A 123 -6.54 16.16 9.14
C TRP A 123 -5.67 17.20 9.84
N LYS A 124 -4.35 17.10 9.72
CA LYS A 124 -3.43 18.12 10.24
C LYS A 124 -3.19 19.20 9.18
N VAL A 125 -3.32 20.45 9.61
CA VAL A 125 -2.84 21.62 8.89
C VAL A 125 -1.81 22.26 9.79
N GLU A 126 -0.55 22.13 9.43
CA GLU A 126 0.56 22.40 10.33
C GLU A 126 0.43 21.55 11.62
N ASN A 127 0.45 22.19 12.78
CA ASN A 127 0.25 21.54 14.07
C ASN A 127 -1.22 21.50 14.54
N THR A 128 -2.17 21.94 13.71
CA THR A 128 -3.57 22.09 14.11
C THR A 128 -4.43 20.98 13.52
N THR A 129 -5.27 20.37 14.36
CA THR A 129 -6.32 19.43 13.92
C THR A 129 -7.53 20.21 13.41
N LYS A 130 -7.92 19.98 12.17
CA LYS A 130 -9.08 20.59 11.51
C LYS A 130 -9.92 19.53 10.81
N LEU A 131 -11.16 19.87 10.50
CA LEU A 131 -11.97 19.07 9.59
C LEU A 131 -11.33 19.10 8.20
N MET A 132 -11.26 17.94 7.58
CA MET A 132 -10.80 17.83 6.18
C MET A 132 -11.85 18.50 5.29
N PRO A 133 -11.43 19.36 4.34
CA PRO A 133 -12.32 19.93 3.33
C PRO A 133 -13.06 18.85 2.55
N ARG A 134 -14.32 19.13 2.19
CA ARG A 134 -15.20 18.16 1.54
C ARG A 134 -14.65 17.70 0.20
N ASP A 135 -14.11 18.61 -0.58
CA ASP A 135 -13.48 18.37 -1.89
C ASP A 135 -12.28 17.40 -1.77
N ILE A 136 -11.42 17.62 -0.78
CA ILE A 136 -10.27 16.72 -0.50
C ILE A 136 -10.74 15.35 -0.02
N PHE A 137 -11.75 15.32 0.84
CA PHE A 137 -12.31 14.05 1.32
C PHE A 137 -12.90 13.23 0.17
N ASP A 138 -13.74 13.85 -0.67
CA ASP A 138 -14.40 13.22 -1.80
C ASP A 138 -13.38 12.77 -2.86
N GLU A 139 -12.31 13.55 -3.09
CA GLU A 139 -11.22 13.18 -4.00
C GLU A 139 -10.45 11.94 -3.47
N ARG A 140 -10.06 11.93 -2.19
CA ARG A 140 -9.37 10.79 -1.60
C ARG A 140 -10.26 9.53 -1.58
N LEU A 141 -11.55 9.71 -1.29
CA LEU A 141 -12.52 8.61 -1.32
C LEU A 141 -12.66 8.06 -2.75
N ARG A 142 -12.70 8.93 -3.76
CA ARG A 142 -12.74 8.54 -5.17
C ARG A 142 -11.49 7.77 -5.58
N LEU A 143 -10.31 8.21 -5.15
CA LEU A 143 -9.04 7.54 -5.43
C LEU A 143 -8.91 6.18 -4.74
N SER A 144 -9.57 5.99 -3.61
CA SER A 144 -9.53 4.74 -2.84
C SER A 144 -10.61 3.72 -3.26
N ASP A 145 -11.51 4.07 -4.18
CA ASP A 145 -12.60 3.17 -4.62
C ASP A 145 -12.06 2.09 -5.56
N PRO A 146 -11.93 0.82 -5.11
CA PRO A 146 -11.41 -0.26 -5.94
C PRO A 146 -12.29 -0.59 -7.16
N LYS A 147 -13.54 -0.10 -7.20
CA LYS A 147 -14.42 -0.26 -8.36
C LYS A 147 -14.15 0.74 -9.48
N LYS A 148 -13.45 1.83 -9.20
CA LYS A 148 -13.06 2.84 -10.19
C LYS A 148 -11.65 2.61 -10.74
N PHE A 149 -10.84 1.86 -10.02
CA PHE A 149 -9.58 1.37 -10.53
C PHE A 149 -9.74 -0.13 -10.78
N SER A 150 -9.66 -0.52 -12.04
CA SER A 150 -9.53 -1.94 -12.37
C SER A 150 -8.30 -2.52 -11.64
N TRP A 151 -8.29 -3.84 -11.41
CA TRP A 151 -7.22 -4.49 -10.65
C TRP A 151 -5.82 -4.08 -11.12
N GLU A 152 -5.63 -3.99 -12.43
CA GLU A 152 -4.36 -3.61 -13.03
C GLU A 152 -3.92 -2.18 -12.69
N MET A 153 -4.86 -1.26 -12.45
CA MET A 153 -4.58 0.13 -12.07
C MET A 153 -4.48 0.34 -10.55
N ALA A 154 -4.79 -0.67 -9.76
CA ALA A 154 -4.61 -0.57 -8.32
C ALA A 154 -3.11 -0.55 -7.94
N PRO A 155 -2.71 0.20 -6.88
CA PRO A 155 -1.34 0.19 -6.40
C PRO A 155 -0.92 -1.22 -5.98
N CYS A 156 0.27 -1.65 -6.37
CA CYS A 156 0.83 -2.92 -5.93
C CYS A 156 1.48 -2.74 -4.56
N ALA A 157 0.86 -3.31 -3.53
CA ALA A 157 1.33 -3.15 -2.16
C ALA A 157 2.76 -3.72 -1.98
N GLY A 158 3.67 -2.87 -1.52
CA GLY A 158 5.07 -3.24 -1.26
C GLY A 158 5.96 -3.33 -2.51
N ALA A 159 5.43 -3.05 -3.72
CA ALA A 159 6.23 -2.96 -4.93
C ALA A 159 6.80 -1.55 -5.12
N THR A 160 7.98 -1.49 -5.70
CA THR A 160 8.69 -0.28 -6.08
C THR A 160 9.15 -0.35 -7.53
N VAL A 161 9.64 0.74 -8.10
CA VAL A 161 10.25 0.75 -9.43
C VAL A 161 11.47 -0.14 -9.57
N GLU A 162 12.09 -0.51 -8.46
CA GLU A 162 13.25 -1.43 -8.42
C GLU A 162 12.83 -2.88 -8.67
N ASP A 163 11.57 -3.22 -8.46
CA ASP A 163 11.01 -4.55 -8.76
C ASP A 163 10.72 -4.75 -10.26
N ILE A 164 10.91 -3.72 -11.09
CA ILE A 164 10.67 -3.76 -12.53
C ILE A 164 11.88 -4.33 -13.28
N ASP A 165 11.63 -5.29 -14.17
CA ASP A 165 12.60 -5.84 -15.11
C ASP A 165 12.83 -4.85 -16.28
N THR A 166 13.91 -4.10 -16.17
CA THR A 166 14.28 -3.08 -17.17
C THR A 166 14.57 -3.66 -18.55
N LYS A 167 14.99 -4.93 -18.62
CA LYS A 167 15.24 -5.59 -19.90
C LYS A 167 13.91 -5.85 -20.63
N THR A 168 12.95 -6.51 -19.96
CA THR A 168 11.63 -6.76 -20.55
C THR A 168 10.95 -5.45 -20.93
N LEU A 169 11.06 -4.42 -20.09
CA LEU A 169 10.50 -3.10 -20.38
C LEU A 169 11.14 -2.45 -21.62
N THR A 170 12.47 -2.53 -21.76
CA THR A 170 13.17 -2.01 -22.94
C THR A 170 12.80 -2.76 -24.21
N ASP A 171 12.72 -4.08 -24.15
CA ASP A 171 12.29 -4.92 -25.29
C ASP A 171 10.87 -4.54 -25.74
N ALA A 172 9.94 -4.34 -24.77
CA ALA A 172 8.56 -3.95 -25.05
C ALA A 172 8.45 -2.55 -25.70
N ILE A 173 9.24 -1.58 -25.24
CA ILE A 173 9.31 -0.24 -25.87
C ILE A 173 9.82 -0.37 -27.29
N THR A 174 10.92 -1.08 -27.51
CA THR A 174 11.51 -1.27 -28.83
C THR A 174 10.52 -1.89 -29.80
N GLU A 175 9.83 -2.94 -29.37
CA GLU A 175 8.81 -3.61 -30.18
C GLU A 175 7.59 -2.70 -30.42
N GLY A 176 7.17 -1.94 -29.41
CA GLY A 176 6.07 -0.98 -29.50
C GLY A 176 6.36 0.14 -30.50
N ILE A 177 7.57 0.67 -30.53
CA ILE A 177 8.03 1.67 -31.50
C ILE A 177 8.02 1.06 -32.91
N ALA A 178 8.61 -0.12 -33.07
CA ALA A 178 8.66 -0.81 -34.36
C ALA A 178 7.27 -1.07 -34.97
N LYS A 179 6.25 -1.25 -34.11
CA LYS A 179 4.84 -1.44 -34.51
C LYS A 179 4.03 -0.15 -34.55
N GLY A 180 4.66 1.02 -34.36
CA GLY A 180 3.99 2.32 -34.34
C GLY A 180 2.97 2.53 -33.21
N ARG A 181 3.08 1.75 -32.12
CA ARG A 181 2.18 1.82 -30.95
C ARG A 181 2.71 2.72 -29.82
N ILE A 182 4.01 2.94 -29.79
CA ILE A 182 4.73 3.79 -28.84
C ILE A 182 5.49 4.84 -29.64
N PRO A 183 5.47 6.12 -29.22
CA PRO A 183 6.24 7.17 -29.89
C PRO A 183 7.75 6.92 -29.83
N GLU A 184 8.49 7.32 -30.85
CA GLU A 184 9.95 7.10 -30.95
C GLU A 184 10.74 7.77 -29.81
N ASP A 185 10.26 8.88 -29.26
CA ASP A 185 10.87 9.61 -28.16
C ASP A 185 10.89 8.81 -26.84
N ALA A 186 10.03 7.81 -26.70
CA ALA A 186 10.06 6.90 -25.55
C ALA A 186 11.39 6.12 -25.44
N ALA A 187 12.12 5.95 -26.54
CA ALA A 187 13.45 5.37 -26.54
C ALA A 187 14.50 6.22 -25.81
N LEU A 188 14.26 7.54 -25.69
CA LEU A 188 15.15 8.50 -25.03
C LEU A 188 15.00 8.50 -23.50
N ALA A 189 14.01 7.77 -22.97
CA ALA A 189 13.76 7.68 -21.54
C ALA A 189 14.96 7.04 -20.80
N THR A 190 15.49 7.74 -19.80
CA THR A 190 16.68 7.30 -19.05
C THR A 190 16.34 6.58 -17.76
N THR A 191 15.21 6.90 -17.15
CA THR A 191 14.77 6.30 -15.88
C THR A 191 13.73 5.20 -16.12
N THR A 192 13.62 4.26 -15.18
CA THR A 192 12.58 3.22 -15.20
C THR A 192 11.17 3.83 -15.16
N VAL A 193 11.00 4.89 -14.40
CA VAL A 193 9.74 5.64 -14.30
C VAL A 193 9.32 6.19 -15.67
N ASP A 194 10.22 6.91 -16.36
CA ASP A 194 9.92 7.49 -17.67
C ASP A 194 9.61 6.42 -18.72
N ARG A 195 10.27 5.27 -18.63
CA ARG A 195 10.01 4.12 -19.50
C ARG A 195 8.67 3.45 -19.26
N LEU A 196 8.12 3.53 -18.04
CA LEU A 196 6.78 3.00 -17.72
C LEU A 196 5.64 3.92 -18.14
N ARG A 197 5.89 5.24 -18.30
CA ARG A 197 4.85 6.23 -18.64
C ARG A 197 4.04 5.89 -19.90
N PRO A 198 4.64 5.42 -21.02
CA PRO A 198 3.89 5.07 -22.22
C PRO A 198 2.84 3.96 -22.04
N PHE A 199 3.01 3.15 -21.00
CA PHE A 199 2.10 2.03 -20.69
C PHE A 199 0.96 2.41 -19.73
N ASN A 200 0.96 3.64 -19.18
CA ASN A 200 -0.03 4.10 -18.19
C ASN A 200 -0.19 3.19 -16.97
N VAL A 201 0.91 2.63 -16.49
CA VAL A 201 0.93 1.68 -15.37
C VAL A 201 1.55 2.27 -14.09
N LEU A 202 1.68 3.59 -14.04
CA LEU A 202 2.08 4.34 -12.85
C LEU A 202 0.94 5.25 -12.39
N LEU A 203 0.76 5.32 -11.10
CA LEU A 203 -0.10 6.29 -10.44
C LEU A 203 0.71 7.56 -10.07
N PRO A 204 0.06 8.66 -9.64
CA PRO A 204 0.75 9.82 -9.10
C PRO A 204 1.82 9.43 -8.06
N GLU A 205 2.88 10.24 -7.95
CA GLU A 205 4.05 10.01 -7.10
C GLU A 205 4.83 8.72 -7.47
N ASP A 206 4.75 8.33 -8.76
CA ASP A 206 5.46 7.19 -9.34
C ASP A 206 5.13 5.84 -8.67
N VAL A 207 3.92 5.72 -8.11
CA VAL A 207 3.46 4.49 -7.46
C VAL A 207 3.18 3.41 -8.50
N VAL A 208 3.84 2.27 -8.32
CA VAL A 208 3.76 1.11 -9.21
C VAL A 208 2.42 0.40 -9.05
N THR A 209 1.73 0.16 -10.18
CA THR A 209 0.45 -0.56 -10.19
C THR A 209 0.63 -2.09 -10.27
N ASN A 210 -0.44 -2.84 -9.97
CA ASN A 210 -0.47 -4.28 -10.20
C ASN A 210 -0.18 -4.63 -11.68
N GLY A 211 -0.68 -3.81 -12.61
CA GLY A 211 -0.41 -3.96 -14.04
C GLY A 211 1.07 -3.80 -14.39
N ALA A 212 1.75 -2.83 -13.78
CA ALA A 212 3.19 -2.66 -13.99
C ALA A 212 3.99 -3.89 -13.54
N VAL A 213 3.68 -4.41 -12.35
CA VAL A 213 4.34 -5.61 -11.81
C VAL A 213 3.99 -6.85 -12.62
N ALA A 214 2.73 -7.04 -13.01
CA ALA A 214 2.32 -8.18 -13.83
C ALA A 214 2.99 -8.17 -15.19
N LEU A 215 3.11 -7.01 -15.85
CA LEU A 215 3.73 -6.87 -17.19
C LEU A 215 5.25 -6.91 -17.15
N PHE A 216 5.86 -6.24 -16.17
CA PHE A 216 7.28 -5.93 -16.16
C PHE A 216 8.01 -6.31 -14.88
N GLY A 217 7.35 -6.93 -13.89
CA GLY A 217 8.01 -7.34 -12.65
C GLY A 217 9.12 -8.37 -12.87
N LYS A 218 10.17 -8.30 -12.06
CA LYS A 218 11.24 -9.31 -12.02
C LYS A 218 10.70 -10.64 -11.49
N GLU A 219 9.93 -10.55 -10.41
CA GLU A 219 9.34 -11.69 -9.67
C GLU A 219 7.86 -11.38 -9.33
N PRO A 220 6.95 -11.35 -10.33
CA PRO A 220 5.54 -11.01 -10.07
C PRO A 220 4.82 -12.02 -9.18
N ASP A 221 5.27 -13.26 -9.12
CA ASP A 221 4.76 -14.31 -8.25
C ASP A 221 4.96 -14.01 -6.75
N ARG A 222 5.94 -13.17 -6.39
CA ARG A 222 6.12 -12.63 -5.04
C ARG A 222 4.92 -11.78 -4.58
N PHE A 223 4.28 -11.08 -5.50
CA PHE A 223 3.12 -10.23 -5.25
C PHE A 223 1.80 -10.96 -5.56
N PHE A 224 1.80 -11.79 -6.58
CA PHE A 224 0.62 -12.50 -7.10
C PHE A 224 0.91 -13.98 -7.25
N SER A 225 0.59 -14.77 -6.24
CA SER A 225 0.86 -16.21 -6.19
C SER A 225 0.29 -17.01 -7.39
N HIS A 226 -0.65 -16.43 -8.12
CA HIS A 226 -1.28 -17.01 -9.30
C HIS A 226 -0.73 -16.48 -10.63
N CYS A 227 0.29 -15.59 -10.60
CA CYS A 227 0.91 -15.05 -11.81
C CYS A 227 1.83 -16.09 -12.46
N LYS A 228 1.23 -17.18 -12.94
CA LYS A 228 1.90 -18.27 -13.64
C LYS A 228 0.97 -18.97 -14.61
N VAL A 229 1.54 -19.50 -15.69
CA VAL A 229 0.82 -20.30 -16.68
C VAL A 229 1.24 -21.75 -16.61
N LYS A 230 0.29 -22.66 -16.72
CA LYS A 230 0.54 -24.08 -16.85
C LYS A 230 0.21 -24.51 -18.27
N LEU A 231 1.18 -25.08 -18.95
CA LEU A 231 1.08 -25.57 -20.30
C LEU A 231 1.12 -27.09 -20.27
N ALA A 232 0.21 -27.74 -20.99
CA ALA A 232 0.18 -29.19 -21.06
C ALA A 232 -0.16 -29.66 -22.48
N ARG A 233 0.52 -30.68 -22.95
CA ARG A 233 0.18 -31.43 -24.15
C ARG A 233 -0.23 -32.85 -23.76
N PHE A 234 -1.41 -33.24 -24.19
CA PHE A 234 -1.96 -34.58 -23.95
C PHE A 234 -1.73 -35.51 -25.15
N GLU A 235 -1.76 -36.81 -24.92
CA GLU A 235 -1.74 -37.82 -25.94
C GLU A 235 -3.17 -38.14 -26.36
N GLY A 236 -3.50 -38.03 -27.68
CA GLY A 236 -4.81 -38.27 -28.20
C GLY A 236 -5.85 -37.19 -27.83
N VAL A 237 -7.15 -37.58 -27.77
CA VAL A 237 -8.27 -36.67 -27.51
C VAL A 237 -8.78 -36.70 -26.05
N ILE A 238 -8.26 -37.63 -25.25
CA ILE A 238 -8.60 -37.77 -23.82
C ILE A 238 -7.48 -37.17 -22.99
N MET A 239 -7.84 -36.32 -22.02
CA MET A 239 -6.86 -35.55 -21.21
C MET A 239 -6.36 -36.34 -19.99
N ASP A 240 -5.93 -37.57 -20.16
CA ASP A 240 -5.48 -38.47 -19.10
C ASP A 240 -3.97 -38.77 -19.13
N VAL A 241 -3.33 -38.66 -20.30
CA VAL A 241 -1.88 -38.90 -20.44
C VAL A 241 -1.16 -37.65 -20.94
N PHE A 242 -0.28 -37.10 -20.10
CA PHE A 242 0.57 -35.96 -20.45
C PHE A 242 1.75 -36.39 -21.31
N ARG A 243 1.98 -35.74 -22.45
CA ARG A 243 3.20 -35.87 -23.24
C ARG A 243 4.28 -34.83 -22.88
N ASP A 244 3.82 -33.63 -22.54
CA ASP A 244 4.68 -32.56 -22.07
C ASP A 244 3.89 -31.64 -21.11
N GLN A 245 4.52 -31.18 -20.05
CA GLN A 245 3.92 -30.27 -19.09
C GLN A 245 4.98 -29.28 -18.63
N GLN A 246 4.64 -27.99 -18.66
CA GLN A 246 5.51 -26.91 -18.19
C GLN A 246 4.73 -25.94 -17.32
N VAL A 247 5.38 -25.44 -16.27
CA VAL A 247 4.87 -24.32 -15.46
C VAL A 247 5.83 -23.15 -15.69
N MET A 248 5.29 -22.05 -16.17
CA MET A 248 6.06 -20.84 -16.44
C MET A 248 5.68 -19.77 -15.44
N GLU A 249 6.67 -19.27 -14.75
CA GLU A 249 6.62 -18.13 -13.85
C GLU A 249 7.26 -16.92 -14.54
N GLY A 250 7.25 -15.76 -13.86
CA GLY A 250 7.74 -14.52 -14.41
C GLY A 250 6.64 -13.59 -14.90
N ASN A 251 7.02 -12.49 -15.54
CA ASN A 251 6.06 -11.49 -16.02
C ASN A 251 5.30 -11.95 -17.28
N LEU A 252 4.21 -11.25 -17.59
CA LEU A 252 3.32 -11.63 -18.69
C LEU A 252 4.03 -11.68 -20.07
N PHE A 253 5.03 -10.84 -20.31
CA PHE A 253 5.82 -10.90 -21.55
C PHE A 253 6.65 -12.19 -21.62
N GLN A 254 7.26 -12.59 -20.52
CA GLN A 254 8.03 -13.84 -20.43
C GLN A 254 7.11 -15.05 -20.58
N GLN A 255 5.95 -15.03 -19.88
CA GLN A 255 4.94 -16.09 -20.00
C GLN A 255 4.40 -16.19 -21.42
N PHE A 256 4.10 -15.07 -22.08
CA PHE A 256 3.62 -15.06 -23.45
C PHE A 256 4.64 -15.68 -24.44
N ARG A 257 5.92 -15.30 -24.33
CA ARG A 257 7.00 -15.89 -25.13
C ARG A 257 7.05 -17.41 -24.93
N ALA A 258 7.01 -17.86 -23.68
CA ALA A 258 7.02 -19.28 -23.36
C ALA A 258 5.81 -20.05 -23.91
N ILE A 259 4.61 -19.44 -23.90
CA ILE A 259 3.41 -20.00 -24.52
C ILE A 259 3.63 -20.18 -26.03
N VAL A 260 4.11 -19.16 -26.71
CA VAL A 260 4.39 -19.20 -28.15
C VAL A 260 5.39 -20.28 -28.48
N ASP A 261 6.50 -20.37 -27.73
CA ASP A 261 7.51 -21.37 -27.92
C ASP A 261 7.00 -22.79 -27.67
N PHE A 262 6.21 -22.99 -26.64
CA PHE A 262 5.53 -24.27 -26.36
C PHE A 262 4.60 -24.65 -27.50
N CYS A 263 3.78 -23.72 -27.99
CA CYS A 263 2.88 -23.96 -29.11
C CYS A 263 3.70 -24.33 -30.40
N ARG A 264 4.73 -23.55 -30.72
CA ARG A 264 5.61 -23.86 -31.85
C ARG A 264 6.16 -25.27 -31.73
N LYS A 265 6.78 -25.63 -30.61
CA LYS A 265 7.34 -26.95 -30.35
C LYS A 265 6.38 -28.08 -30.62
N HIS A 266 5.08 -27.89 -30.33
CA HIS A 266 4.10 -28.96 -30.35
C HIS A 266 3.12 -28.95 -31.53
N MET A 267 2.98 -27.83 -32.23
CA MET A 267 2.07 -27.68 -33.37
C MET A 267 2.74 -27.93 -34.70
N PHE A 268 4.06 -27.75 -34.81
CA PHE A 268 4.83 -27.93 -36.05
C PHE A 268 4.99 -29.39 -36.52
N LEU A 269 4.43 -30.35 -35.82
CA LEU A 269 4.44 -31.74 -36.30
C LEU A 269 3.35 -32.06 -37.32
N SER A 270 2.48 -31.09 -37.70
CA SER A 270 1.32 -31.38 -38.55
C SER A 270 0.87 -30.27 -39.54
N GLY A 271 1.66 -29.23 -39.82
CA GLY A 271 1.24 -28.16 -40.76
C GLY A 271 2.33 -27.15 -41.10
N ASN A 272 2.15 -26.41 -42.20
CA ASN A 272 3.07 -25.41 -42.70
C ASN A 272 3.33 -24.26 -41.70
N GLN A 273 4.60 -23.90 -41.55
CA GLN A 273 5.11 -22.86 -40.66
C GLN A 273 4.55 -21.47 -40.98
N ASP A 274 4.35 -21.18 -42.26
CA ASP A 274 3.96 -19.87 -42.78
C ASP A 274 2.51 -19.43 -42.34
N ASP A 275 1.64 -20.39 -42.04
CA ASP A 275 0.24 -20.13 -41.69
C ASP A 275 0.05 -19.71 -40.21
N PHE A 276 1.03 -20.05 -39.37
CA PHE A 276 0.98 -19.68 -37.94
C PHE A 276 1.55 -18.29 -37.70
N ASP A 277 2.65 -17.94 -38.32
CA ASP A 277 3.32 -16.65 -38.13
C ASP A 277 2.49 -15.50 -38.74
N SER A 278 1.69 -15.74 -39.78
CA SER A 278 0.77 -14.75 -40.37
C SER A 278 -0.46 -14.40 -39.50
N LYS A 279 -0.84 -15.30 -38.58
CA LYS A 279 -2.00 -15.09 -37.67
C LYS A 279 -1.60 -14.48 -36.33
N MET A 280 -0.30 -14.42 -36.02
CA MET A 280 0.23 -13.90 -34.74
C MET A 280 0.92 -12.55 -34.88
N SER A 281 1.07 -12.00 -36.07
CA SER A 281 1.53 -10.66 -36.38
C SER A 281 0.33 -9.70 -36.54
#